data_09ed987e4e903dbfaadd353af5022f3b
#
_entry.id   09ed987e4e903dbfaadd353af5022f3b
#
_cell.length_a   1.000
_cell.length_b   1.000
_cell.length_c   1.000
_cell.angle_alpha   90.00
_cell.angle_beta   90.00
_cell.angle_gamma   90.00
#
_symmetry.space_group_name_H-M   'P 1'
#
loop_
_entity.id
_entity.type
_entity.pdbx_description
1 polymer ?
#
loop_
_entity_poly.entity_id
_entity_poly.type
_entity_poly.pdbx_seq_one_letter_code
_entity_poly.pdbx_strand_id
1 'polypeptide(L)'
;WNSVVRPTDTVYHLGDVVINRSALPILGRLNGTKILVKGNHDVFRAEEYLEYFKDIRGSAVLNNLVMTHIPLHPASIERWRGCIHGHTHSKRVLINGEIDPRYLCVSMEQINYTPISLENLELLWERQQVSNV
;
A
#
# COMPACT_ATOMS: atom_id res chain seq x y z
N TRP A 1 -14.77 2.06 0.81
CA TRP A 1 -14.01 1.90 -0.43
C TRP A 1 -14.76 2.50 -1.63
N ASN A 2 -15.97 2.01 -1.90
CA ASN A 2 -16.73 2.42 -3.10
C ASN A 2 -17.16 3.90 -3.12
N SER A 3 -17.12 4.59 -1.99
CA SER A 3 -17.41 6.02 -1.94
C SER A 3 -16.29 6.87 -2.57
N VAL A 4 -15.08 6.34 -2.69
CA VAL A 4 -13.91 7.06 -3.20
C VAL A 4 -13.29 6.41 -4.45
N VAL A 5 -13.57 5.13 -4.70
CA VAL A 5 -13.03 4.37 -5.85
C VAL A 5 -14.13 4.15 -6.87
N ARG A 6 -13.90 4.61 -8.10
CA ARG A 6 -14.80 4.39 -9.24
C ARG A 6 -14.48 3.06 -9.92
N PRO A 7 -15.44 2.45 -10.64
CA PRO A 7 -15.18 1.22 -11.39
C PRO A 7 -14.02 1.31 -12.40
N THR A 8 -13.74 2.52 -12.91
CA THR A 8 -12.66 2.77 -13.89
C THR A 8 -11.31 3.04 -13.25
N ASP A 9 -11.23 3.17 -11.93
CA ASP A 9 -9.97 3.43 -11.23
C ASP A 9 -9.13 2.16 -11.10
N THR A 10 -7.82 2.34 -10.91
CA THR A 10 -6.89 1.26 -10.54
C THR A 10 -6.48 1.43 -9.09
N VAL A 11 -6.55 0.35 -8.31
CA VAL A 11 -6.19 0.34 -6.89
C VAL A 11 -5.05 -0.63 -6.66
N TYR A 12 -3.98 -0.15 -6.04
CA TYR A 12 -2.90 -0.99 -5.53
C TYR A 12 -3.19 -1.33 -4.06
N HIS A 13 -3.39 -2.61 -3.79
CA HIS A 13 -3.53 -3.11 -2.42
C HIS A 13 -2.17 -3.62 -1.96
N LEU A 14 -1.66 -3.05 -0.89
CA LEU A 14 -0.29 -3.34 -0.43
C LEU A 14 -0.19 -4.55 0.50
N GLY A 15 -1.12 -5.51 0.37
CA GLY A 15 -1.00 -6.80 1.01
C GLY A 15 -1.78 -6.98 2.31
N ASP A 16 -1.81 -8.21 2.80
CA ASP A 16 -2.62 -8.65 3.94
C ASP A 16 -4.12 -8.38 3.70
N VAL A 17 -4.64 -8.96 2.60
CA VAL A 17 -5.98 -8.67 2.10
C VAL A 17 -7.06 -9.09 3.07
N VAL A 18 -7.09 -10.37 3.45
CA VAL A 18 -8.02 -10.94 4.43
C VAL A 18 -7.34 -12.06 5.20
N ILE A 19 -7.80 -12.30 6.43
CA ILE A 19 -7.29 -13.40 7.26
C ILE A 19 -8.06 -14.69 6.94
N ASN A 20 -9.39 -14.60 6.83
CA ASN A 20 -10.24 -15.76 6.54
C ASN A 20 -10.53 -15.85 5.05
N ARG A 21 -10.33 -17.05 4.47
CA ARG A 21 -10.64 -17.32 3.05
C ARG A 21 -12.09 -16.95 2.71
N SER A 22 -13.03 -17.19 3.64
CA SER A 22 -14.46 -16.89 3.45
C SER A 22 -14.75 -15.40 3.25
N ALA A 23 -13.84 -14.51 3.63
CA ALA A 23 -13.99 -13.08 3.42
C ALA A 23 -13.48 -12.61 2.04
N LEU A 24 -12.74 -13.44 1.32
CA LEU A 24 -12.14 -13.09 0.04
C LEU A 24 -13.18 -12.60 -1.01
N PRO A 25 -14.38 -13.19 -1.12
CA PRO A 25 -15.39 -12.73 -2.08
C PRO A 25 -15.86 -11.29 -1.93
N ILE A 26 -15.61 -10.64 -0.79
CA ILE A 26 -15.96 -9.22 -0.62
C ILE A 26 -15.26 -8.34 -1.66
N LEU A 27 -14.09 -8.76 -2.13
CA LEU A 27 -13.33 -8.04 -3.16
C LEU A 27 -14.11 -7.87 -4.46
N GLY A 28 -15.03 -8.80 -4.76
CA GLY A 28 -15.90 -8.72 -5.94
C GLY A 28 -16.90 -7.56 -5.89
N ARG A 29 -17.15 -6.99 -4.69
CA ARG A 29 -18.04 -5.85 -4.49
C ARG A 29 -17.27 -4.52 -4.43
N LEU A 30 -15.95 -4.56 -4.42
CA LEU A 30 -15.10 -3.37 -4.35
C LEU A 30 -14.79 -2.87 -5.75
N ASN A 31 -15.07 -1.59 -6.00
CA ASN A 31 -14.84 -0.95 -7.29
C ASN A 31 -13.36 -0.92 -7.68
N GLY A 32 -13.11 -0.87 -8.97
CA GLY A 32 -11.82 -0.63 -9.57
C GLY A 32 -11.09 -1.89 -10.03
N THR A 33 -10.11 -1.70 -10.87
CA THR A 33 -9.13 -2.74 -11.23
C THR A 33 -8.11 -2.83 -10.09
N LYS A 34 -7.97 -4.01 -9.50
CA LYS A 34 -7.16 -4.21 -8.31
C LYS A 34 -5.86 -4.92 -8.65
N ILE A 35 -4.75 -4.40 -8.15
CA ILE A 35 -3.42 -5.01 -8.24
C ILE A 35 -2.95 -5.28 -6.82
N LEU A 36 -2.52 -6.52 -6.56
CA LEU A 36 -2.04 -6.93 -5.25
C LEU A 36 -0.52 -6.85 -5.21
N VAL A 37 0.01 -6.10 -4.24
CA VAL A 37 1.39 -6.23 -3.80
C VAL A 37 1.35 -7.14 -2.57
N LYS A 38 1.81 -8.37 -2.73
CA LYS A 38 1.58 -9.46 -1.79
C LYS A 38 2.19 -9.17 -0.42
N GLY A 39 1.39 -9.39 0.63
CA GLY A 39 1.83 -9.31 2.03
C GLY A 39 2.19 -10.68 2.61
N ASN A 40 2.75 -10.68 3.82
CA ASN A 40 3.18 -11.90 4.49
C ASN A 40 2.01 -12.78 4.98
N HIS A 41 0.81 -12.20 5.15
CA HIS A 41 -0.40 -12.95 5.49
C HIS A 41 -1.25 -13.34 4.28
N ASP A 42 -0.82 -13.04 3.05
CA ASP A 42 -1.49 -13.45 1.83
C ASP A 42 -1.03 -14.86 1.44
N VAL A 43 -1.54 -15.86 2.17
CA VAL A 43 -1.05 -17.24 2.13
C VAL A 43 -1.94 -18.18 1.31
N PHE A 44 -3.02 -17.69 0.71
CA PHE A 44 -3.88 -18.49 -0.14
C PHE A 44 -3.20 -18.73 -1.50
N ARG A 45 -3.78 -19.63 -2.30
CA ARG A 45 -3.24 -19.92 -3.63
C ARG A 45 -3.39 -18.68 -4.54
N ALA A 46 -2.43 -18.48 -5.42
CA ALA A 46 -2.44 -17.33 -6.34
C ALA A 46 -3.74 -17.26 -7.15
N GLU A 47 -4.26 -18.41 -7.58
CA GLU A 47 -5.52 -18.49 -8.34
C GLU A 47 -6.70 -17.92 -7.58
N GLU A 48 -6.73 -18.04 -6.25
CA GLU A 48 -7.81 -17.50 -5.41
C GLU A 48 -7.80 -15.97 -5.39
N TYR A 49 -6.61 -15.36 -5.34
CA TYR A 49 -6.48 -13.91 -5.44
C TYR A 49 -6.77 -13.39 -6.85
N LEU A 50 -6.35 -14.11 -7.87
CA LEU A 50 -6.53 -13.72 -9.27
C LEU A 50 -7.98 -13.74 -9.77
N GLU A 51 -8.91 -14.29 -8.99
CA GLU A 51 -10.34 -14.09 -9.24
C GLU A 51 -10.76 -12.62 -9.04
N TYR A 52 -10.05 -11.87 -8.20
CA TYR A 52 -10.41 -10.50 -7.82
C TYR A 52 -9.35 -9.48 -8.19
N PHE A 53 -8.09 -9.88 -8.22
CA PHE A 53 -6.96 -9.02 -8.61
C PHE A 53 -6.55 -9.31 -10.04
N LYS A 54 -6.27 -8.25 -10.79
CA LYS A 54 -5.74 -8.36 -12.15
C LYS A 54 -4.34 -8.94 -12.17
N ASP A 55 -3.55 -8.66 -11.14
CA ASP A 55 -2.13 -9.05 -11.06
C ASP A 55 -1.70 -9.17 -9.60
N ILE A 56 -0.67 -9.97 -9.37
CA ILE A 56 0.01 -10.13 -8.07
C ILE A 56 1.48 -9.78 -8.29
N ARG A 57 1.99 -8.85 -7.49
CA ARG A 57 3.36 -8.36 -7.58
C ARG A 57 4.07 -8.41 -6.23
N GLY A 58 5.42 -8.48 -6.25
CA GLY A 58 6.24 -8.29 -5.06
C GLY A 58 6.46 -6.82 -4.73
N SER A 59 6.44 -5.97 -5.75
CA SER A 59 6.56 -4.52 -5.63
C SER A 59 5.92 -3.84 -6.83
N ALA A 60 5.65 -2.55 -6.70
CA ALA A 60 5.21 -1.71 -7.81
C ALA A 60 5.83 -0.32 -7.67
N VAL A 61 5.87 0.44 -8.76
CA VAL A 61 6.42 1.79 -8.73
C VAL A 61 5.41 2.76 -9.35
N LEU A 62 5.07 3.81 -8.62
CA LEU A 62 4.25 4.92 -9.09
C LEU A 62 4.95 6.24 -8.75
N ASN A 63 5.04 7.15 -9.72
CA ASN A 63 5.65 8.47 -9.53
C ASN A 63 7.03 8.40 -8.86
N ASN A 64 7.82 7.40 -9.23
CA ASN A 64 9.15 7.15 -8.70
C ASN A 64 9.15 6.86 -7.17
N LEU A 65 8.03 6.38 -6.64
CA LEU A 65 7.91 5.83 -5.29
C LEU A 65 7.74 4.32 -5.40
N VAL A 66 8.56 3.55 -4.72
CA VAL A 66 8.41 2.09 -4.68
C VAL A 66 7.38 1.72 -3.62
N MET A 67 6.47 0.83 -4.00
CA MET A 67 5.41 0.32 -3.12
C MET A 67 5.68 -1.14 -2.78
N THR A 68 5.69 -1.46 -1.51
CA THR A 68 5.87 -2.82 -0.99
C THR A 68 4.95 -3.05 0.20
N HIS A 69 4.73 -4.31 0.58
CA HIS A 69 4.02 -4.60 1.82
C HIS A 69 4.89 -4.26 3.04
N ILE A 70 6.09 -4.80 3.09
CA ILE A 70 7.06 -4.56 4.17
C ILE A 70 8.01 -3.45 3.72
N PRO A 71 8.33 -2.47 4.60
CA PRO A 71 9.29 -1.43 4.24
C PRO A 71 10.64 -2.03 3.86
N LEU A 72 11.17 -1.59 2.73
CA LEU A 72 12.46 -2.07 2.23
C LEU A 72 13.63 -1.47 3.02
N HIS A 73 14.75 -2.17 3.03
CA HIS A 73 15.98 -1.65 3.61
C HIS A 73 16.40 -0.35 2.90
N PRO A 74 16.94 0.65 3.63
CA PRO A 74 17.32 1.94 3.02
C PRO A 74 18.24 1.83 1.80
N ALA A 75 19.19 0.89 1.83
CA ALA A 75 20.10 0.68 0.71
C ALA A 75 19.39 0.20 -0.57
N SER A 76 18.17 -0.34 -0.45
CA SER A 76 17.41 -0.87 -1.59
C SER A 76 16.49 0.17 -2.22
N ILE A 77 16.33 1.35 -1.64
CA ILE A 77 15.39 2.37 -2.12
C ILE A 77 16.04 3.63 -2.68
N GLU A 78 17.35 3.68 -2.73
CA GLU A 78 18.12 4.87 -3.14
C GLU A 78 17.78 5.37 -4.56
N ARG A 79 17.38 4.47 -5.44
CA ARG A 79 17.01 4.82 -6.82
C ARG A 79 15.63 5.47 -6.96
N TRP A 80 14.80 5.41 -5.93
CA TRP A 80 13.46 5.99 -5.89
C TRP A 80 13.39 7.16 -4.93
N ARG A 81 12.31 7.94 -5.01
CA ARG A 81 12.06 9.03 -4.08
C ARG A 81 11.90 8.52 -2.65
N GLY A 82 11.33 7.33 -2.50
CA GLY A 82 11.12 6.68 -1.22
C GLY A 82 10.26 5.44 -1.35
N CYS A 83 9.82 4.92 -0.21
CA CYS A 83 9.07 3.69 -0.09
C CYS A 83 7.69 3.95 0.54
N ILE A 84 6.65 3.53 -0.18
CA ILE A 84 5.28 3.48 0.34
C ILE A 84 5.02 2.03 0.76
N HIS A 85 4.53 1.82 1.97
CA HIS A 85 4.38 0.46 2.49
C HIS A 85 3.17 0.30 3.41
N GLY A 86 2.80 -0.96 3.67
CA GLY A 86 1.84 -1.38 4.67
C GLY A 86 2.52 -1.99 5.89
N HIS A 87 2.00 -3.11 6.36
CA HIS A 87 2.55 -4.02 7.37
C HIS A 87 2.69 -3.46 8.78
N THR A 88 3.18 -2.25 8.96
CA THR A 88 3.52 -1.71 10.29
C THR A 88 2.33 -1.15 11.05
N HIS A 89 1.12 -1.21 10.49
CA HIS A 89 -0.13 -0.74 11.09
C HIS A 89 -0.02 0.73 11.53
N SER A 90 -0.13 1.00 12.84
CA SER A 90 -0.03 2.36 13.38
C SER A 90 1.41 2.84 13.58
N LYS A 91 2.39 1.97 13.36
CA LYS A 91 3.81 2.32 13.54
C LYS A 91 4.41 2.88 12.26
N ARG A 92 5.40 3.73 12.41
CA ARG A 92 6.18 4.30 11.31
C ARG A 92 7.64 3.90 11.40
N VAL A 93 8.32 3.88 10.26
CA VAL A 93 9.76 3.65 10.22
C VAL A 93 10.49 4.84 10.86
N LEU A 94 11.39 4.56 11.78
CA LEU A 94 12.15 5.58 12.49
C LEU A 94 13.63 5.51 12.12
N ILE A 95 14.28 6.66 12.15
CA ILE A 95 15.73 6.78 12.10
C ILE A 95 16.16 7.72 13.23
N ASN A 96 17.08 7.26 14.08
CA ASN A 96 17.54 8.01 15.26
C ASN A 96 16.38 8.51 16.15
N GLY A 97 15.33 7.69 16.31
CA GLY A 97 14.16 7.99 17.14
C GLY A 97 13.13 8.93 16.50
N GLU A 98 13.36 9.41 15.30
CA GLU A 98 12.45 10.28 14.55
C GLU A 98 11.90 9.59 13.32
N ILE A 99 10.76 10.07 12.79
CA ILE A 99 10.17 9.51 11.57
C ILE A 99 11.17 9.65 10.42
N ASP A 100 11.45 8.52 9.75
CA ASP A 100 12.30 8.50 8.57
C ASP A 100 11.49 9.02 7.36
N PRO A 101 11.87 10.16 6.78
CA PRO A 101 11.10 10.78 5.70
C PRO A 101 11.14 9.99 4.37
N ARG A 102 11.98 8.98 4.26
CA ARG A 102 12.05 8.11 3.09
C ARG A 102 10.93 7.08 3.04
N TYR A 103 10.14 6.94 4.10
CA TYR A 103 9.08 5.93 4.23
C TYR A 103 7.75 6.59 4.57
N LEU A 104 6.68 6.16 3.87
CA LEU A 104 5.32 6.55 4.19
C LEU A 104 4.46 5.28 4.32
N CYS A 105 3.89 5.08 5.50
CA CYS A 105 3.00 3.96 5.78
C CYS A 105 1.57 4.32 5.36
N VAL A 106 0.96 3.45 4.55
CA VAL A 106 -0.45 3.56 4.13
C VAL A 106 -1.31 2.42 4.67
N SER A 107 -0.88 1.77 5.75
CA SER A 107 -1.76 0.86 6.48
C SER A 107 -3.07 1.58 6.85
N MET A 108 -4.18 0.84 6.95
CA MET A 108 -5.52 1.40 7.15
C MET A 108 -5.59 2.43 8.27
N GLU A 109 -4.89 2.16 9.38
CA GLU A 109 -4.85 3.04 10.56
C GLU A 109 -4.24 4.42 10.24
N GLN A 110 -3.38 4.48 9.21
CA GLN A 110 -2.69 5.71 8.81
C GLN A 110 -3.48 6.55 7.80
N ILE A 111 -4.46 5.96 7.14
CA ILE A 111 -5.24 6.58 6.06
C ILE A 111 -6.74 6.60 6.34
N ASN A 112 -7.12 6.58 7.60
CA ASN A 112 -8.51 6.66 8.06
C ASN A 112 -9.41 5.57 7.44
N TYR A 113 -8.88 4.35 7.30
CA TYR A 113 -9.61 3.16 6.80
C TYR A 113 -10.27 3.36 5.43
N THR A 114 -9.74 4.27 4.62
CA THR A 114 -10.27 4.63 3.29
C THR A 114 -9.14 4.63 2.27
N PRO A 115 -9.33 4.05 1.07
CA PRO A 115 -8.32 4.12 0.02
C PRO A 115 -7.90 5.57 -0.24
N ILE A 116 -6.59 5.79 -0.35
CA ILE A 116 -6.04 7.12 -0.60
C ILE A 116 -5.74 7.29 -2.09
N SER A 117 -6.14 8.42 -2.67
CA SER A 117 -5.79 8.76 -4.05
C SER A 117 -4.30 9.07 -4.16
N LEU A 118 -3.75 8.87 -5.37
CA LEU A 118 -2.35 9.23 -5.64
C LEU A 118 -2.10 10.72 -5.38
N GLU A 119 -3.06 11.57 -5.72
CA GLU A 119 -2.99 13.01 -5.45
C GLU A 119 -2.85 13.30 -3.95
N ASN A 120 -3.70 12.70 -3.12
CA ASN A 120 -3.64 12.87 -1.66
C ASN A 120 -2.39 12.23 -1.06
N LEU A 121 -1.93 11.11 -1.62
CA LEU A 121 -0.68 10.47 -1.21
C LEU A 121 0.50 11.43 -1.40
N GLU A 122 0.56 12.11 -2.56
CA GLU A 122 1.62 13.08 -2.84
C GLU A 122 1.58 14.26 -1.86
N LEU A 123 0.39 14.72 -1.46
CA LEU A 123 0.28 15.77 -0.44
C LEU A 123 0.81 15.32 0.91
N LEU A 124 0.49 14.08 1.34
CA LEU A 124 1.04 13.51 2.57
C LEU A 124 2.55 13.35 2.50
N TRP A 125 3.05 12.91 1.36
CA TRP A 125 4.48 12.77 1.11
C TRP A 125 5.20 14.10 1.27
N GLU A 126 4.71 15.14 0.62
CA GLU A 126 5.28 16.50 0.69
C GLU A 126 5.29 17.04 2.12
N ARG A 127 4.19 16.88 2.86
CA ARG A 127 4.10 17.30 4.26
C ARG A 127 5.15 16.62 5.12
N GLN A 128 5.37 15.32 4.91
CA GLN A 128 6.35 14.56 5.66
C GLN A 128 7.77 15.05 5.37
N GLN A 129 8.09 15.44 4.14
CA GLN A 129 9.40 15.98 3.78
C GLN A 129 9.64 17.32 4.48
N VAL A 130 8.65 18.19 4.52
CA VAL A 130 8.75 19.53 5.15
C VAL A 130 8.86 19.43 6.66
N SER A 131 8.15 18.52 7.32
CA SER A 131 8.12 18.36 8.78
C SER A 131 9.47 17.95 9.37
N ASN A 132 10.41 17.48 8.55
CA ASN A 132 11.73 17.00 8.97
C ASN A 132 12.86 17.99 8.65
N VAL A 133 12.52 19.21 8.33
CA VAL A 133 13.50 20.28 8.08
C VAL A 133 13.79 21.05 9.37
#